data_7f2c6de2c483e0a0aa344b873a36b061
#
_entry.id   7f2c6de2c483e0a0aa344b873a36b061
#
_cell.length_a   1.000
_cell.length_b   1.000
_cell.length_c   1.000
_cell.angle_alpha   90.00
_cell.angle_beta   90.00
_cell.angle_gamma   90.00
#
_symmetry.space_group_name_H-M   'P 1'
#
loop_
_entity.id
_entity.type
_entity.pdbx_description
1 polymer ?
#
loop_
_entity_poly.entity_id
_entity_poly.type
_entity_poly.pdbx_seq_one_letter_code
_entity_poly.pdbx_strand_id
1 'polypeptide(L)'
;MLNNYTKTYINQMARRTRTDITEMHLRVLEFAFAYYEKNKVGPLYTNIERHTGATKQDIHRLFPHGLKSVYTWIGIPIHSVDDTCKPVADIDVDEYREVYFDHNGTTYLRDEVKPFMEKYTRGDYGHGNPSSSTFLGKNAFEKISTARSEIAASLSVNPHEIIFTASGSEANNLGVKGIAFKYHQTKGHIITTSIEHSSILESVHFLGMLGYEVSFLDVDENGLITEDAVRSALKSNTILVAIMAVNNEIGIINPIKEIGELCKLAEVPFMVDATQAYGKIDLKPKEMGISLMSVSGHKIYAPKGIGALYIDDMYSVVPLIHGGGQEFNRRSGTENVGHIIAFGKAATLARKEIQSEYKRITELRDYFIRQLKEKVPGHIINGSIHNRVPHNLNVGFPGIDSGTLLISLNKIGVYVASGSSCSAGSKESSRIIKALGVDTDYYGTIRFSFGLNNSKEDVDYLFKYLPEIIEQIKDN
;
A
#
# COMPACT_ATOMS: atom_id res chain seq x y z
N MET A 1 -30.45 0.81 17.94
CA MET A 1 -30.11 0.41 19.34
C MET A 1 -28.74 -0.26 19.34
N LEU A 2 -27.86 0.11 20.26
CA LEU A 2 -26.55 -0.51 20.43
C LEU A 2 -26.71 -1.99 20.84
N ASN A 3 -25.96 -2.89 20.20
CA ASN A 3 -25.96 -4.29 20.59
C ASN A 3 -25.21 -4.51 21.93
N ASN A 4 -25.36 -5.68 22.53
CA ASN A 4 -24.75 -5.99 23.85
C ASN A 4 -23.21 -5.91 23.84
N TYR A 5 -22.56 -6.30 22.73
CA TYR A 5 -21.12 -6.20 22.59
C TYR A 5 -20.66 -4.74 22.60
N THR A 6 -21.30 -3.87 21.80
CA THR A 6 -21.00 -2.44 21.74
C THR A 6 -21.21 -1.77 23.09
N LYS A 7 -22.31 -2.09 23.81
CA LYS A 7 -22.55 -1.59 25.17
C LYS A 7 -21.46 -1.98 26.16
N THR A 8 -21.01 -3.23 26.12
CA THR A 8 -19.89 -3.70 26.95
C THR A 8 -18.60 -2.95 26.64
N TYR A 9 -18.31 -2.74 25.38
CA TYR A 9 -17.12 -2.01 24.95
C TYR A 9 -17.16 -0.51 25.34
N ILE A 10 -18.30 0.15 25.18
CA ILE A 10 -18.52 1.53 25.68
C ILE A 10 -18.21 1.63 27.17
N ASN A 11 -18.73 0.72 27.98
CA ASN A 11 -18.47 0.70 29.42
C ASN A 11 -16.97 0.50 29.75
N GLN A 12 -16.26 -0.33 29.00
CA GLN A 12 -14.81 -0.49 29.15
C GLN A 12 -14.05 0.80 28.81
N MET A 13 -14.42 1.47 27.73
CA MET A 13 -13.78 2.72 27.31
C MET A 13 -14.07 3.85 28.32
N ALA A 14 -15.29 3.95 28.82
CA ALA A 14 -15.67 4.92 29.85
C ALA A 14 -14.82 4.73 31.12
N ARG A 15 -14.64 3.48 31.59
CA ARG A 15 -13.76 3.17 32.73
C ARG A 15 -12.30 3.57 32.47
N ARG A 16 -11.77 3.29 31.28
CA ARG A 16 -10.39 3.65 30.89
C ARG A 16 -10.15 5.16 30.87
N THR A 17 -11.14 5.91 30.43
CA THR A 17 -11.05 7.39 30.33
C THR A 17 -11.56 8.10 31.58
N ARG A 18 -12.01 7.38 32.61
CA ARG A 18 -12.62 7.91 33.83
C ARG A 18 -13.79 8.84 33.54
N THR A 19 -14.63 8.46 32.57
CA THR A 19 -15.78 9.24 32.13
C THR A 19 -17.07 8.62 32.66
N ASP A 20 -17.89 9.39 33.34
CA ASP A 20 -19.25 8.98 33.75
C ASP A 20 -20.18 9.10 32.55
N ILE A 21 -20.80 7.97 32.14
CA ILE A 21 -21.73 7.96 31.01
C ILE A 21 -23.03 8.63 31.38
N THR A 22 -23.34 9.69 30.67
CA THR A 22 -24.63 10.39 30.78
C THR A 22 -25.59 9.99 29.66
N GLU A 23 -26.87 10.39 29.77
CA GLU A 23 -27.87 10.17 28.71
C GLU A 23 -27.44 10.81 27.38
N MET A 24 -26.77 11.96 27.42
CA MET A 24 -26.25 12.60 26.20
C MET A 24 -25.13 11.81 25.53
N HIS A 25 -24.23 11.19 26.30
CA HIS A 25 -23.23 10.26 25.74
C HIS A 25 -23.92 9.14 24.96
N LEU A 26 -24.93 8.50 25.57
CA LEU A 26 -25.63 7.38 24.93
C LEU A 26 -26.36 7.82 23.68
N ARG A 27 -27.02 8.97 23.70
CA ARG A 27 -27.72 9.54 22.54
C ARG A 27 -26.79 9.79 21.37
N VAL A 28 -25.63 10.40 21.63
CA VAL A 28 -24.58 10.63 20.60
C VAL A 28 -24.04 9.32 20.06
N LEU A 29 -23.71 8.34 20.92
CA LEU A 29 -23.15 7.05 20.52
C LEU A 29 -24.18 6.21 19.76
N GLU A 30 -25.45 6.19 20.16
CA GLU A 30 -26.51 5.47 19.45
C GLU A 30 -26.76 6.06 18.06
N PHE A 31 -26.83 7.39 17.97
CA PHE A 31 -26.95 8.04 16.67
C PHE A 31 -25.75 7.75 15.79
N ALA A 32 -24.53 7.89 16.29
CA ALA A 32 -23.32 7.68 15.52
C ALA A 32 -23.21 6.20 15.04
N PHE A 33 -23.58 5.24 15.87
CA PHE A 33 -23.61 3.84 15.49
C PHE A 33 -24.68 3.56 14.42
N ALA A 34 -25.88 4.04 14.58
CA ALA A 34 -26.96 3.88 13.59
C ALA A 34 -26.62 4.53 12.24
N TYR A 35 -26.00 5.71 12.29
CA TYR A 35 -25.54 6.42 11.11
C TYR A 35 -24.47 5.62 10.37
N TYR A 36 -23.48 5.08 11.09
CA TYR A 36 -22.43 4.23 10.50
C TYR A 36 -22.98 2.93 9.91
N GLU A 37 -23.91 2.26 10.60
CA GLU A 37 -24.54 1.04 10.07
C GLU A 37 -25.26 1.29 8.74
N LYS A 38 -25.89 2.45 8.61
CA LYS A 38 -26.61 2.86 7.40
C LYS A 38 -25.67 3.34 6.28
N ASN A 39 -24.68 4.19 6.62
CA ASN A 39 -23.91 4.95 5.63
C ASN A 39 -22.48 4.40 5.45
N LYS A 40 -22.04 3.46 6.31
CA LYS A 40 -20.69 2.88 6.36
C LYS A 40 -19.54 3.91 6.56
N VAL A 41 -19.90 5.14 6.92
CA VAL A 41 -18.99 6.22 7.34
C VAL A 41 -19.50 6.81 8.65
N GLY A 42 -18.58 7.35 9.47
CA GLY A 42 -18.97 8.00 10.73
C GLY A 42 -19.66 9.35 10.49
N PRO A 43 -20.59 9.77 11.38
CA PRO A 43 -21.27 11.07 11.25
C PRO A 43 -20.31 12.23 11.60
N LEU A 44 -20.42 13.33 10.88
CA LEU A 44 -19.75 14.58 11.23
C LEU A 44 -20.43 15.27 12.43
N TYR A 45 -19.78 16.28 13.03
CA TYR A 45 -20.36 17.10 14.09
C TYR A 45 -21.74 17.68 13.73
N THR A 46 -21.90 18.20 12.52
CA THR A 46 -23.15 18.74 12.01
C THR A 46 -24.27 17.71 11.93
N ASN A 47 -23.96 16.46 11.59
CA ASN A 47 -24.95 15.38 11.60
C ASN A 47 -25.38 15.04 13.03
N ILE A 48 -24.43 14.98 13.96
CA ILE A 48 -24.69 14.68 15.37
C ILE A 48 -25.52 15.82 15.99
N GLU A 49 -25.11 17.07 15.78
CA GLU A 49 -25.81 18.24 16.31
C GLU A 49 -27.28 18.31 15.84
N ARG A 50 -27.48 18.12 14.52
CA ARG A 50 -28.85 18.13 13.93
C ARG A 50 -29.78 17.09 14.53
N HIS A 51 -29.28 15.92 14.91
CA HIS A 51 -30.10 14.77 15.33
C HIS A 51 -30.12 14.58 16.85
N THR A 52 -29.09 15.01 17.56
CA THR A 52 -28.98 14.79 19.01
C THR A 52 -29.07 16.07 19.82
N GLY A 53 -28.87 17.23 19.17
CA GLY A 53 -28.77 18.54 19.82
C GLY A 53 -27.39 18.77 20.46
N ALA A 54 -26.45 17.83 20.40
CA ALA A 54 -25.11 17.98 20.96
C ALA A 54 -24.23 18.78 20.00
N THR A 55 -23.84 19.99 20.39
CA THR A 55 -22.93 20.84 19.64
C THR A 55 -21.51 20.25 19.61
N LYS A 56 -20.64 20.76 18.72
CA LYS A 56 -19.22 20.40 18.70
C LYS A 56 -18.56 20.62 20.08
N GLN A 57 -18.90 21.70 20.78
CA GLN A 57 -18.38 21.99 22.13
C GLN A 57 -18.85 20.94 23.15
N ASP A 58 -20.12 20.50 23.06
CA ASP A 58 -20.65 19.45 23.92
C ASP A 58 -19.93 18.13 23.68
N ILE A 59 -19.67 17.76 22.43
CA ILE A 59 -18.94 16.53 22.09
C ILE A 59 -17.52 16.56 22.66
N HIS A 60 -16.82 17.70 22.57
CA HIS A 60 -15.49 17.84 23.18
C HIS A 60 -15.51 17.80 24.71
N ARG A 61 -16.58 18.25 25.33
CA ARG A 61 -16.79 18.19 26.80
C ARG A 61 -17.15 16.77 27.26
N LEU A 62 -17.96 16.05 26.49
CA LEU A 62 -18.43 14.70 26.81
C LEU A 62 -17.37 13.63 26.52
N PHE A 63 -16.59 13.77 25.44
CA PHE A 63 -15.64 12.79 24.98
C PHE A 63 -14.22 13.35 24.97
N PRO A 64 -13.23 12.68 25.61
CA PRO A 64 -11.87 13.22 25.84
C PRO A 64 -11.13 13.73 24.59
N HIS A 65 -11.41 13.13 23.43
CA HIS A 65 -10.81 13.50 22.14
C HIS A 65 -11.91 13.81 21.10
N GLY A 66 -13.03 14.37 21.52
CA GLY A 66 -14.13 14.76 20.63
C GLY A 66 -14.67 13.61 19.79
N LEU A 67 -14.88 13.85 18.51
CA LEU A 67 -15.46 12.89 17.57
C LEU A 67 -14.64 11.59 17.44
N LYS A 68 -13.32 11.67 17.59
CA LYS A 68 -12.43 10.50 17.60
C LYS A 68 -12.80 9.54 18.73
N SER A 69 -13.10 10.03 19.91
CA SER A 69 -13.58 9.19 21.01
C SER A 69 -14.96 8.59 20.73
N VAL A 70 -15.88 9.37 20.12
CA VAL A 70 -17.19 8.83 19.71
C VAL A 70 -17.00 7.60 18.82
N TYR A 71 -16.16 7.68 17.80
CA TYR A 71 -15.91 6.56 16.89
C TYR A 71 -15.23 5.38 17.58
N THR A 72 -14.19 5.65 18.37
CA THR A 72 -13.46 4.61 19.11
C THR A 72 -14.41 3.85 20.06
N TRP A 73 -15.30 4.55 20.74
CA TRP A 73 -16.19 3.97 21.75
C TRP A 73 -17.27 3.05 21.16
N ILE A 74 -17.59 3.20 19.89
CA ILE A 74 -18.56 2.34 19.20
C ILE A 74 -17.92 1.42 18.15
N GLY A 75 -16.57 1.37 18.12
CA GLY A 75 -15.84 0.46 17.23
C GLY A 75 -15.89 0.85 15.75
N ILE A 76 -16.19 2.10 15.45
CA ILE A 76 -16.11 2.63 14.07
C ILE A 76 -14.64 2.88 13.74
N PRO A 77 -14.15 2.45 12.56
CA PRO A 77 -12.80 2.78 12.10
C PRO A 77 -12.61 4.30 12.10
N ILE A 78 -11.55 4.77 12.75
CA ILE A 78 -11.15 6.17 12.70
C ILE A 78 -10.48 6.35 11.33
N HIS A 79 -11.28 6.58 10.30
CA HIS A 79 -10.77 7.27 9.14
C HIS A 79 -10.53 8.71 9.59
N SER A 80 -9.44 9.32 9.14
CA SER A 80 -9.03 10.67 9.49
C SER A 80 -10.10 11.71 9.11
N VAL A 81 -11.19 11.72 9.84
CA VAL A 81 -12.18 12.78 9.77
C VAL A 81 -11.70 13.84 10.75
N ASP A 82 -10.97 14.78 10.20
CA ASP A 82 -10.58 15.97 10.90
C ASP A 82 -11.79 16.82 11.24
N ASP A 83 -11.71 17.55 12.34
CA ASP A 83 -12.70 18.52 12.80
C ASP A 83 -13.01 19.65 11.79
N THR A 84 -12.21 19.72 10.73
CA THR A 84 -12.31 20.72 9.66
C THR A 84 -12.91 20.18 8.35
N CYS A 85 -13.39 18.92 8.31
CA CYS A 85 -14.01 18.40 7.10
C CYS A 85 -15.21 19.27 6.70
N LYS A 86 -15.14 19.82 5.48
CA LYS A 86 -16.24 20.50 4.81
C LYS A 86 -17.45 19.55 4.66
N PRO A 87 -18.66 20.07 4.49
CA PRO A 87 -19.82 19.23 4.20
C PRO A 87 -19.55 18.29 3.04
N VAL A 88 -19.78 17.01 3.28
CA VAL A 88 -19.63 15.95 2.27
C VAL A 88 -20.77 16.07 1.27
N ALA A 89 -20.48 15.95 -0.02
CA ALA A 89 -21.50 15.96 -1.07
C ALA A 89 -22.61 14.93 -0.78
N ASP A 90 -23.85 15.36 -0.98
CA ASP A 90 -25.03 14.53 -0.77
C ASP A 90 -25.64 14.22 -2.15
N ILE A 91 -25.18 13.10 -2.71
CA ILE A 91 -25.53 12.66 -4.05
C ILE A 91 -26.59 11.57 -3.95
N ASP A 92 -27.69 11.75 -4.68
CA ASP A 92 -28.67 10.70 -4.87
C ASP A 92 -28.17 9.73 -5.94
N VAL A 93 -28.08 8.45 -5.57
CA VAL A 93 -27.55 7.40 -6.44
C VAL A 93 -28.69 6.54 -6.92
N ASP A 94 -29.04 6.64 -8.22
CA ASP A 94 -30.13 5.88 -8.83
C ASP A 94 -29.90 4.36 -8.74
N GLU A 95 -28.65 3.93 -8.96
CA GLU A 95 -28.24 2.53 -8.88
C GLU A 95 -26.88 2.43 -8.17
N TYR A 96 -26.87 1.85 -6.97
CA TYR A 96 -25.65 1.69 -6.19
C TYR A 96 -24.76 0.59 -6.77
N ARG A 97 -23.48 0.92 -7.01
CA ARG A 97 -22.47 0.00 -7.50
C ARG A 97 -21.19 0.13 -6.66
N GLU A 98 -20.62 -1.00 -6.28
CA GLU A 98 -19.29 -1.02 -5.67
C GLU A 98 -18.20 -1.03 -6.74
N VAL A 99 -17.36 0.00 -6.73
CA VAL A 99 -16.23 0.18 -7.66
C VAL A 99 -14.95 0.31 -6.86
N TYR A 100 -14.04 -0.64 -7.01
CA TYR A 100 -12.78 -0.65 -6.29
C TYR A 100 -11.63 -0.16 -7.17
N PHE A 101 -11.16 1.06 -6.91
CA PHE A 101 -10.04 1.72 -7.59
C PHE A 101 -8.85 1.95 -6.65
N ASP A 102 -8.63 1.07 -5.64
CA ASP A 102 -7.47 1.12 -4.74
C ASP A 102 -6.61 -0.15 -4.77
N HIS A 103 -6.36 -0.70 -5.95
CA HIS A 103 -5.54 -1.90 -6.13
C HIS A 103 -4.06 -1.70 -5.74
N ASN A 104 -3.56 -0.46 -5.70
CA ASN A 104 -2.22 -0.16 -5.17
C ASN A 104 -2.17 -0.23 -3.63
N GLY A 105 -3.28 -0.04 -2.95
CA GLY A 105 -3.41 -0.27 -1.51
C GLY A 105 -3.34 -1.77 -1.20
N THR A 106 -4.24 -2.54 -1.79
CA THR A 106 -4.26 -4.01 -1.71
C THR A 106 -5.12 -4.58 -2.82
N THR A 107 -4.93 -5.85 -3.18
CA THR A 107 -5.84 -6.54 -4.08
C THR A 107 -6.66 -7.60 -3.33
N TYR A 108 -7.77 -8.03 -3.89
CA TYR A 108 -8.53 -9.18 -3.38
C TYR A 108 -7.79 -10.49 -3.68
N LEU A 109 -8.13 -11.55 -2.98
CA LEU A 109 -7.63 -12.88 -3.27
C LEU A 109 -8.32 -13.42 -4.53
N ARG A 110 -7.56 -13.73 -5.57
CA ARG A 110 -8.07 -14.20 -6.85
C ARG A 110 -8.72 -15.58 -6.75
N ASP A 111 -9.83 -15.79 -7.47
CA ASP A 111 -10.60 -17.02 -7.40
C ASP A 111 -9.77 -18.26 -7.77
N GLU A 112 -8.89 -18.17 -8.75
CA GLU A 112 -8.00 -19.27 -9.14
C GLU A 112 -6.91 -19.57 -8.10
N VAL A 113 -6.68 -18.66 -7.15
CA VAL A 113 -5.73 -18.83 -6.03
C VAL A 113 -6.42 -19.40 -4.79
N LYS A 114 -7.70 -19.08 -4.55
CA LYS A 114 -8.47 -19.55 -3.38
C LYS A 114 -8.38 -21.07 -3.14
N PRO A 115 -8.54 -21.95 -4.16
CA PRO A 115 -8.49 -23.39 -3.96
C PRO A 115 -7.18 -23.91 -3.38
N PHE A 116 -6.06 -23.21 -3.60
CA PHE A 116 -4.76 -23.59 -3.04
C PHE A 116 -4.70 -23.35 -1.55
N MET A 117 -5.29 -22.24 -1.07
CA MET A 117 -5.45 -21.96 0.37
C MET A 117 -6.40 -22.96 1.02
N GLU A 118 -7.53 -23.25 0.41
CA GLU A 118 -8.54 -24.19 0.93
C GLU A 118 -7.98 -25.60 1.10
N LYS A 119 -7.28 -26.12 0.08
CA LYS A 119 -6.68 -27.45 0.13
C LYS A 119 -5.65 -27.55 1.26
N TYR A 120 -4.85 -26.52 1.48
CA TYR A 120 -3.92 -26.49 2.61
C TYR A 120 -4.69 -26.48 3.95
N THR A 121 -5.70 -25.63 4.09
CA THR A 121 -6.50 -25.50 5.33
C THR A 121 -7.25 -26.80 5.66
N ARG A 122 -7.70 -27.56 4.66
CA ARG A 122 -8.33 -28.87 4.84
C ARG A 122 -7.34 -29.99 5.14
N GLY A 123 -6.05 -29.75 5.02
CA GLY A 123 -5.00 -30.74 5.21
C GLY A 123 -4.69 -31.60 4.00
N ASP A 124 -5.30 -31.33 2.82
CA ASP A 124 -5.05 -32.09 1.59
C ASP A 124 -3.59 -32.03 1.14
N TYR A 125 -2.89 -30.93 1.42
CA TYR A 125 -1.45 -30.78 1.17
C TYR A 125 -0.55 -31.18 2.33
N GLY A 126 -1.13 -31.74 3.41
CA GLY A 126 -0.42 -32.09 4.62
C GLY A 126 -0.24 -30.89 5.57
N HIS A 127 -0.32 -31.20 6.87
CA HIS A 127 -0.14 -30.22 7.97
C HIS A 127 1.23 -30.41 8.64
N GLY A 128 2.16 -31.06 7.97
CA GLY A 128 3.49 -31.33 8.52
C GLY A 128 4.36 -30.07 8.55
N ASN A 129 5.24 -30.01 9.55
CA ASN A 129 6.27 -28.99 9.60
C ASN A 129 7.28 -29.27 8.46
N PRO A 130 7.55 -28.32 7.55
CA PRO A 130 8.47 -28.51 6.41
C PRO A 130 9.90 -28.94 6.81
N SER A 131 10.33 -28.58 8.03
CA SER A 131 11.63 -28.99 8.58
C SER A 131 11.64 -30.39 9.15
N SER A 132 10.49 -31.11 9.18
CA SER A 132 10.37 -32.46 9.73
C SER A 132 10.72 -33.52 8.67
N SER A 133 11.40 -34.60 9.12
CA SER A 133 11.71 -35.78 8.27
C SER A 133 10.50 -36.69 8.01
N THR A 134 9.34 -36.41 8.58
CA THR A 134 8.09 -37.16 8.38
C THR A 134 7.58 -37.03 6.95
N PHE A 135 6.75 -37.98 6.50
CA PHE A 135 6.11 -37.92 5.18
C PHE A 135 5.33 -36.61 4.99
N LEU A 136 4.59 -36.16 6.02
CA LEU A 136 3.81 -34.92 5.97
C LEU A 136 4.72 -33.68 5.87
N GLY A 137 5.85 -33.68 6.60
CA GLY A 137 6.83 -32.59 6.51
C GLY A 137 7.48 -32.50 5.13
N LYS A 138 7.88 -33.65 4.57
CA LYS A 138 8.43 -33.70 3.21
C LYS A 138 7.44 -33.20 2.16
N ASN A 139 6.17 -33.58 2.26
CA ASN A 139 5.12 -33.08 1.36
C ASN A 139 4.97 -31.55 1.46
N ALA A 140 4.94 -30.99 2.66
CA ALA A 140 4.89 -29.55 2.85
C ALA A 140 6.13 -28.83 2.25
N PHE A 141 7.32 -29.40 2.46
CA PHE A 141 8.56 -28.90 1.87
C PHE A 141 8.54 -28.90 0.34
N GLU A 142 8.06 -29.98 -0.29
CA GLU A 142 7.90 -30.07 -1.74
C GLU A 142 6.98 -29.00 -2.30
N LYS A 143 5.86 -28.70 -1.59
CA LYS A 143 4.93 -27.63 -1.99
C LYS A 143 5.57 -26.25 -1.91
N ILE A 144 6.34 -25.99 -0.86
CA ILE A 144 7.13 -24.74 -0.74
C ILE A 144 8.15 -24.65 -1.87
N SER A 145 8.86 -25.73 -2.15
CA SER A 145 9.88 -25.76 -3.20
C SER A 145 9.29 -25.51 -4.59
N THR A 146 8.10 -26.06 -4.87
CA THR A 146 7.36 -25.79 -6.11
C THR A 146 6.98 -24.31 -6.21
N ALA A 147 6.37 -23.73 -5.18
CA ALA A 147 5.99 -22.33 -5.17
C ALA A 147 7.20 -21.39 -5.30
N ARG A 148 8.33 -21.73 -4.68
CA ARG A 148 9.58 -21.00 -4.80
C ARG A 148 10.09 -21.02 -6.25
N SER A 149 10.02 -22.18 -6.91
CA SER A 149 10.39 -22.32 -8.32
C SER A 149 9.47 -21.53 -9.25
N GLU A 150 8.17 -21.43 -8.94
CA GLU A 150 7.21 -20.62 -9.72
C GLU A 150 7.55 -19.13 -9.63
N ILE A 151 7.87 -18.62 -8.43
CA ILE A 151 8.29 -17.22 -8.24
C ILE A 151 9.63 -16.97 -8.93
N ALA A 152 10.61 -17.85 -8.75
CA ALA A 152 11.92 -17.74 -9.39
C ALA A 152 11.79 -17.72 -10.92
N ALA A 153 10.95 -18.60 -11.49
CA ALA A 153 10.67 -18.63 -12.93
C ALA A 153 10.02 -17.35 -13.45
N SER A 154 9.21 -16.66 -12.63
CA SER A 154 8.60 -15.38 -13.00
C SER A 154 9.60 -14.24 -13.11
N LEU A 155 10.78 -14.39 -12.49
CA LEU A 155 11.87 -13.42 -12.46
C LEU A 155 13.11 -13.88 -13.28
N SER A 156 13.06 -15.09 -13.86
CA SER A 156 14.18 -15.72 -14.55
C SER A 156 15.45 -15.86 -13.67
N VAL A 157 15.26 -16.27 -12.42
CA VAL A 157 16.32 -16.46 -11.41
C VAL A 157 16.29 -17.88 -10.84
N ASN A 158 17.28 -18.24 -10.00
CA ASN A 158 17.31 -19.54 -9.35
C ASN A 158 16.39 -19.60 -8.13
N PRO A 159 15.76 -20.75 -7.82
CA PRO A 159 14.87 -20.87 -6.67
C PRO A 159 15.53 -20.52 -5.32
N HIS A 160 16.78 -20.84 -5.09
CA HIS A 160 17.49 -20.55 -3.84
C HIS A 160 17.84 -19.06 -3.64
N GLU A 161 17.64 -18.23 -4.66
CA GLU A 161 17.75 -16.77 -4.60
C GLU A 161 16.45 -16.12 -4.07
N ILE A 162 15.37 -16.89 -3.90
CA ILE A 162 14.08 -16.41 -3.38
C ILE A 162 13.96 -16.77 -1.90
N ILE A 163 13.77 -15.77 -1.06
CA ILE A 163 13.58 -15.89 0.40
C ILE A 163 12.17 -15.42 0.76
N PHE A 164 11.36 -16.30 1.32
CA PHE A 164 10.01 -15.93 1.75
C PHE A 164 10.04 -15.07 3.02
N THR A 165 9.17 -14.08 3.05
CA THR A 165 8.95 -13.13 4.16
C THR A 165 7.45 -12.99 4.44
N ALA A 166 7.07 -12.41 5.58
CA ALA A 166 5.66 -12.19 5.90
C ALA A 166 5.04 -10.99 5.14
N SER A 167 5.84 -10.17 4.48
CA SER A 167 5.36 -9.01 3.72
C SER A 167 6.46 -8.38 2.87
N GLY A 168 6.11 -7.49 1.94
CA GLY A 168 7.07 -6.63 1.26
C GLY A 168 7.85 -5.74 2.23
N SER A 169 7.21 -5.27 3.31
CA SER A 169 7.90 -4.47 4.35
C SER A 169 8.98 -5.26 5.08
N GLU A 170 8.75 -6.54 5.41
CA GLU A 170 9.79 -7.40 5.97
C GLU A 170 10.91 -7.64 4.95
N ALA A 171 10.58 -7.87 3.69
CA ALA A 171 11.56 -8.04 2.62
C ALA A 171 12.42 -6.78 2.44
N ASN A 172 11.82 -5.58 2.46
CA ASN A 172 12.53 -4.30 2.41
C ASN A 172 13.49 -4.13 3.60
N ASN A 173 13.00 -4.39 4.82
CA ASN A 173 13.84 -4.33 6.02
C ASN A 173 15.00 -5.33 5.95
N LEU A 174 14.73 -6.58 5.54
CA LEU A 174 15.77 -7.61 5.43
C LEU A 174 16.82 -7.23 4.40
N GLY A 175 16.42 -6.71 3.22
CA GLY A 175 17.35 -6.28 2.19
C GLY A 175 18.22 -5.10 2.66
N VAL A 176 17.61 -4.01 3.10
CA VAL A 176 18.32 -2.78 3.52
C VAL A 176 19.19 -3.03 4.75
N LYS A 177 18.58 -3.50 5.84
CA LYS A 177 19.30 -3.70 7.10
C LYS A 177 20.25 -4.88 7.04
N GLY A 178 19.88 -5.94 6.32
CA GLY A 178 20.73 -7.13 6.18
C GLY A 178 22.02 -6.87 5.43
N ILE A 179 22.04 -5.97 4.44
CA ILE A 179 23.27 -5.48 3.81
C ILE A 179 24.01 -4.55 4.77
N ALA A 180 23.34 -3.55 5.33
CA ALA A 180 23.98 -2.56 6.19
C ALA A 180 24.69 -3.21 7.40
N PHE A 181 24.08 -4.21 8.03
CA PHE A 181 24.65 -4.86 9.21
C PHE A 181 25.93 -5.67 8.94
N LYS A 182 26.23 -6.00 7.68
CA LYS A 182 27.56 -6.53 7.32
C LYS A 182 28.68 -5.52 7.60
N TYR A 183 28.35 -4.24 7.58
CA TYR A 183 29.26 -3.11 7.80
C TYR A 183 29.07 -2.47 9.18
N HIS A 184 28.56 -3.22 10.18
CA HIS A 184 28.18 -2.68 11.49
C HIS A 184 29.34 -2.00 12.24
N GLN A 185 30.59 -2.36 11.98
CA GLN A 185 31.78 -1.75 12.58
C GLN A 185 32.23 -0.50 11.85
N THR A 186 32.34 -0.54 10.54
CA THR A 186 32.85 0.55 9.69
C THR A 186 31.79 1.56 9.31
N LYS A 187 30.51 1.14 9.41
CA LYS A 187 29.37 1.85 8.84
C LYS A 187 29.54 1.99 7.33
N GLY A 188 28.89 2.89 6.71
CA GLY A 188 28.99 3.13 5.28
C GLY A 188 27.90 4.09 4.84
N HIS A 189 27.91 4.41 3.56
CA HIS A 189 26.97 5.31 2.96
C HIS A 189 25.85 4.56 2.25
N ILE A 190 24.60 5.00 2.41
CA ILE A 190 23.41 4.44 1.81
C ILE A 190 22.73 5.53 0.98
N ILE A 191 22.39 5.20 -0.27
CA ILE A 191 21.64 6.10 -1.16
C ILE A 191 20.22 5.56 -1.32
N THR A 192 19.25 6.45 -1.17
CA THR A 192 17.83 6.16 -1.44
C THR A 192 17.14 7.41 -1.96
N THR A 193 15.83 7.35 -2.26
CA THR A 193 15.08 8.52 -2.73
C THR A 193 14.15 9.07 -1.66
N SER A 194 13.76 10.35 -1.78
CA SER A 194 12.79 10.98 -0.87
C SER A 194 11.36 10.45 -1.04
N ILE A 195 11.08 9.71 -2.12
CA ILE A 195 9.74 9.21 -2.48
C ILE A 195 9.55 7.69 -2.27
N GLU A 196 10.48 7.03 -1.60
CA GLU A 196 10.38 5.59 -1.29
C GLU A 196 9.17 5.26 -0.40
N HIS A 197 8.77 3.99 -0.39
CA HIS A 197 7.81 3.48 0.58
C HIS A 197 8.36 3.60 2.01
N SER A 198 7.49 3.84 2.99
CA SER A 198 7.87 4.02 4.41
C SER A 198 8.73 2.88 4.94
N SER A 199 8.57 1.63 4.47
CA SER A 199 9.41 0.51 4.91
C SER A 199 10.88 0.61 4.49
N ILE A 200 11.20 1.33 3.41
CA ILE A 200 12.57 1.68 3.04
C ILE A 200 13.03 2.89 3.86
N LEU A 201 12.25 3.99 3.84
CA LEU A 201 12.64 5.24 4.51
C LEU A 201 12.89 5.05 6.00
N GLU A 202 11.96 4.41 6.72
CA GLU A 202 12.12 4.18 8.16
C GLU A 202 13.29 3.23 8.46
N SER A 203 13.57 2.27 7.55
CA SER A 203 14.75 1.41 7.68
C SER A 203 16.06 2.20 7.52
N VAL A 204 16.10 3.12 6.56
CA VAL A 204 17.26 3.95 6.28
C VAL A 204 17.43 5.02 7.36
N HIS A 205 16.35 5.66 7.82
CA HIS A 205 16.39 6.59 8.97
C HIS A 205 16.91 5.92 10.21
N PHE A 206 16.44 4.69 10.52
CA PHE A 206 16.94 3.91 11.65
C PHE A 206 18.46 3.63 11.52
N LEU A 207 18.95 3.31 10.33
CA LEU A 207 20.38 3.13 10.10
C LEU A 207 21.16 4.43 10.28
N GLY A 208 20.60 5.58 9.87
CA GLY A 208 21.16 6.90 10.14
C GLY A 208 21.33 7.17 11.64
N MET A 209 20.33 6.81 12.46
CA MET A 209 20.44 6.89 13.93
C MET A 209 21.55 5.98 14.50
N LEU A 210 21.88 4.89 13.82
CA LEU A 210 22.98 3.98 14.17
C LEU A 210 24.35 4.46 13.63
N GLY A 211 24.43 5.63 13.00
CA GLY A 211 25.65 6.24 12.51
C GLY A 211 26.06 5.86 11.08
N TYR A 212 25.16 5.30 10.26
CA TYR A 212 25.37 5.18 8.82
C TYR A 212 25.14 6.54 8.15
N GLU A 213 25.94 6.83 7.15
CA GLU A 213 25.72 8.01 6.32
C GLU A 213 24.56 7.74 5.34
N VAL A 214 23.69 8.71 5.11
CA VAL A 214 22.52 8.53 4.23
C VAL A 214 22.37 9.72 3.30
N SER A 215 22.15 9.45 2.01
CA SER A 215 21.69 10.41 1.01
C SER A 215 20.28 10.09 0.56
N PHE A 216 19.37 11.06 0.72
CA PHE A 216 18.04 11.02 0.15
C PHE A 216 18.03 11.85 -1.13
N LEU A 217 17.88 11.21 -2.27
CA LEU A 217 17.84 11.89 -3.56
C LEU A 217 16.43 12.41 -3.83
N ASP A 218 16.36 13.65 -4.28
CA ASP A 218 15.11 14.22 -4.76
C ASP A 218 14.84 13.76 -6.19
N VAL A 219 13.56 13.78 -6.55
CA VAL A 219 13.09 13.50 -7.90
C VAL A 219 12.81 14.79 -8.65
N ASP A 220 12.72 14.70 -9.97
CA ASP A 220 12.30 15.82 -10.79
C ASP A 220 10.78 16.09 -10.66
N GLU A 221 10.28 17.13 -11.32
CA GLU A 221 8.87 17.51 -11.38
C GLU A 221 7.95 16.43 -11.97
N ASN A 222 8.52 15.47 -12.69
CA ASN A 222 7.83 14.31 -13.25
C ASN A 222 7.83 13.10 -12.31
N GLY A 223 8.52 13.20 -11.19
CA GLY A 223 8.65 12.13 -10.19
C GLY A 223 9.71 11.08 -10.53
N LEU A 224 10.64 11.39 -11.44
CA LEU A 224 11.71 10.50 -11.89
C LEU A 224 13.00 10.77 -11.12
N ILE A 225 13.70 9.69 -10.75
CA ILE A 225 15.10 9.75 -10.37
C ILE A 225 15.96 9.53 -11.60
N THR A 226 17.04 10.28 -11.75
CA THR A 226 17.97 10.11 -12.87
C THR A 226 19.18 9.28 -12.48
N GLU A 227 19.78 8.58 -13.47
CA GLU A 227 21.06 7.88 -13.26
C GLU A 227 22.15 8.86 -12.80
N ASP A 228 22.20 10.07 -13.36
CA ASP A 228 23.19 11.08 -13.00
C ASP A 228 23.06 11.55 -11.54
N ALA A 229 21.85 11.63 -10.99
CA ALA A 229 21.64 11.93 -9.57
C ALA A 229 22.25 10.84 -8.69
N VAL A 230 22.04 9.56 -9.04
CA VAL A 230 22.65 8.43 -8.33
C VAL A 230 24.16 8.45 -8.48
N ARG A 231 24.68 8.64 -9.69
CA ARG A 231 26.11 8.72 -10.00
C ARG A 231 26.81 9.79 -9.18
N SER A 232 26.21 10.97 -9.09
CA SER A 232 26.77 12.11 -8.33
C SER A 232 26.76 11.89 -6.83
N ALA A 233 25.85 11.06 -6.33
CA ALA A 233 25.75 10.73 -4.91
C ALA A 233 26.67 9.56 -4.47
N LEU A 234 27.19 8.78 -5.41
CA LEU A 234 28.08 7.65 -5.09
C LEU A 234 29.38 8.15 -4.41
N LYS A 235 29.77 7.45 -3.35
CA LYS A 235 31.00 7.69 -2.58
C LYS A 235 31.80 6.40 -2.49
N SER A 236 33.09 6.51 -2.18
CA SER A 236 33.96 5.35 -2.01
C SER A 236 33.55 4.41 -0.87
N ASN A 237 32.74 4.91 0.08
CA ASN A 237 32.18 4.15 1.18
C ASN A 237 30.68 3.82 0.98
N THR A 238 30.14 3.95 -0.24
CA THR A 238 28.75 3.57 -0.50
C THR A 238 28.61 2.04 -0.44
N ILE A 239 27.68 1.57 0.40
CA ILE A 239 27.43 0.14 0.64
C ILE A 239 26.10 -0.35 0.13
N LEU A 240 25.20 0.55 -0.26
CA LEU A 240 23.86 0.21 -0.76
C LEU A 240 23.26 1.39 -1.51
N VAL A 241 22.63 1.08 -2.66
CA VAL A 241 21.64 1.94 -3.32
C VAL A 241 20.29 1.24 -3.21
N ALA A 242 19.24 1.93 -2.72
CA ALA A 242 17.91 1.38 -2.55
C ALA A 242 16.85 2.28 -3.19
N ILE A 243 16.24 1.85 -4.30
CA ILE A 243 15.30 2.64 -5.11
C ILE A 243 14.13 1.75 -5.56
N MET A 244 12.89 2.26 -5.44
CA MET A 244 11.72 1.52 -5.89
C MET A 244 11.61 1.49 -7.43
N ALA A 245 11.13 0.38 -7.96
CA ALA A 245 10.93 0.24 -9.40
C ALA A 245 9.74 1.08 -9.90
N VAL A 246 8.65 1.07 -9.14
CA VAL A 246 7.42 1.79 -9.47
C VAL A 246 6.89 2.48 -8.21
N ASN A 247 6.66 3.77 -8.29
CA ASN A 247 6.11 4.52 -7.17
C ASN A 247 4.63 4.15 -6.91
N ASN A 248 4.31 3.87 -5.65
CA ASN A 248 2.98 3.39 -5.24
C ASN A 248 1.89 4.47 -5.26
N GLU A 249 2.24 5.76 -5.28
CA GLU A 249 1.27 6.87 -5.28
C GLU A 249 1.08 7.46 -6.67
N ILE A 250 2.16 7.72 -7.39
CA ILE A 250 2.13 8.38 -8.69
C ILE A 250 2.34 7.43 -9.88
N GLY A 251 2.69 6.16 -9.64
CA GLY A 251 2.82 5.15 -10.68
C GLY A 251 4.03 5.26 -11.59
N ILE A 252 4.96 6.17 -11.31
CA ILE A 252 6.14 6.42 -12.14
C ILE A 252 7.08 5.21 -12.11
N ILE A 253 7.60 4.86 -13.28
CA ILE A 253 8.59 3.79 -13.48
C ILE A 253 9.97 4.43 -13.45
N ASN A 254 10.83 4.06 -12.51
CA ASN A 254 12.20 4.52 -12.41
C ASN A 254 13.12 3.76 -13.39
N PRO A 255 14.24 4.37 -13.85
CA PRO A 255 15.20 3.77 -14.79
C PRO A 255 16.09 2.73 -14.09
N ILE A 256 15.47 1.62 -13.65
CA ILE A 256 16.10 0.60 -12.81
C ILE A 256 17.27 -0.09 -13.50
N LYS A 257 17.17 -0.31 -14.82
CA LYS A 257 18.24 -0.96 -15.58
C LYS A 257 19.48 -0.09 -15.65
N GLU A 258 19.32 1.19 -15.98
CA GLU A 258 20.40 2.17 -16.08
C GLU A 258 21.10 2.35 -14.73
N ILE A 259 20.31 2.47 -13.66
CA ILE A 259 20.84 2.57 -12.28
C ILE A 259 21.53 1.27 -11.86
N GLY A 260 20.97 0.11 -12.24
CA GLY A 260 21.57 -1.19 -11.94
C GLY A 260 22.90 -1.41 -12.65
N GLU A 261 23.02 -0.97 -13.91
CA GLU A 261 24.29 -1.00 -14.66
C GLU A 261 25.34 -0.09 -14.00
N LEU A 262 24.93 1.12 -13.55
CA LEU A 262 25.80 2.02 -12.78
C LEU A 262 26.26 1.39 -11.47
N CYS A 263 25.35 0.83 -10.69
CA CYS A 263 25.68 0.19 -9.41
C CYS A 263 26.62 -1.01 -9.60
N LYS A 264 26.42 -1.80 -10.65
CA LYS A 264 27.29 -2.91 -11.00
C LYS A 264 28.71 -2.45 -11.34
N LEU A 265 28.85 -1.36 -12.09
CA LEU A 265 30.16 -0.77 -12.43
C LEU A 265 30.86 -0.20 -11.18
N ALA A 266 30.10 0.31 -10.22
CA ALA A 266 30.60 0.82 -8.95
C ALA A 266 30.82 -0.28 -7.88
N GLU A 267 30.50 -1.54 -8.18
CA GLU A 267 30.54 -2.68 -7.24
C GLU A 267 29.70 -2.45 -5.97
N VAL A 268 28.60 -1.67 -6.09
CA VAL A 268 27.68 -1.37 -5.01
C VAL A 268 26.40 -2.20 -5.14
N PRO A 269 25.96 -2.92 -4.10
CA PRO A 269 24.69 -3.62 -4.12
C PRO A 269 23.51 -2.68 -4.44
N PHE A 270 22.66 -3.10 -5.36
CA PHE A 270 21.45 -2.38 -5.75
C PHE A 270 20.21 -3.13 -5.29
N MET A 271 19.45 -2.53 -4.37
CA MET A 271 18.18 -3.04 -3.90
C MET A 271 17.02 -2.30 -4.54
N VAL A 272 16.06 -3.08 -5.04
CA VAL A 272 14.85 -2.56 -5.67
C VAL A 272 13.60 -2.97 -4.90
N ASP A 273 12.80 -2.00 -4.44
CA ASP A 273 11.43 -2.28 -4.04
C ASP A 273 10.56 -2.44 -5.30
N ALA A 274 10.23 -3.69 -5.63
CA ALA A 274 9.42 -4.03 -6.79
C ALA A 274 7.95 -4.33 -6.42
N THR A 275 7.50 -3.95 -5.22
CA THR A 275 6.15 -4.26 -4.73
C THR A 275 5.04 -3.80 -5.68
N GLN A 276 5.20 -2.66 -6.34
CA GLN A 276 4.22 -2.16 -7.31
C GLN A 276 4.52 -2.57 -8.75
N ALA A 277 5.68 -3.14 -9.02
CA ALA A 277 6.16 -3.53 -10.35
C ALA A 277 5.95 -5.03 -10.62
N TYR A 278 6.16 -5.88 -9.61
CA TYR A 278 6.11 -7.33 -9.74
C TYR A 278 4.75 -7.83 -10.24
N GLY A 279 4.78 -8.64 -11.29
CA GLY A 279 3.60 -9.18 -11.95
C GLY A 279 2.81 -8.18 -12.79
N LYS A 280 3.31 -6.95 -12.98
CA LYS A 280 2.67 -5.86 -13.73
C LYS A 280 3.54 -5.32 -14.87
N ILE A 281 4.86 -5.37 -14.70
CA ILE A 281 5.85 -5.10 -15.74
C ILE A 281 6.88 -6.25 -15.76
N ASP A 282 7.58 -6.42 -16.88
CA ASP A 282 8.62 -7.44 -16.99
C ASP A 282 9.84 -7.06 -16.13
N LEU A 283 10.23 -7.94 -15.22
CA LEU A 283 11.36 -7.76 -14.33
C LEU A 283 12.32 -8.93 -14.47
N LYS A 284 13.54 -8.62 -14.81
CA LYS A 284 14.63 -9.58 -14.92
C LYS A 284 15.84 -9.12 -14.10
N PRO A 285 15.87 -9.41 -12.80
CA PRO A 285 16.85 -8.83 -11.88
C PRO A 285 18.30 -8.94 -12.36
N LYS A 286 18.71 -10.09 -12.86
CA LYS A 286 20.09 -10.30 -13.34
C LYS A 286 20.44 -9.45 -14.56
N GLU A 287 19.51 -9.30 -15.51
CA GLU A 287 19.69 -8.45 -16.69
C GLU A 287 19.66 -6.96 -16.36
N MET A 288 18.97 -6.60 -15.26
CA MET A 288 18.81 -5.22 -14.78
C MET A 288 19.85 -4.81 -13.73
N GLY A 289 20.84 -5.64 -13.43
CA GLY A 289 21.87 -5.36 -12.44
C GLY A 289 21.34 -5.24 -10.99
N ILE A 290 20.21 -5.86 -10.69
CA ILE A 290 19.57 -5.83 -9.36
C ILE A 290 20.20 -6.90 -8.48
N SER A 291 20.74 -6.49 -7.32
CA SER A 291 21.34 -7.40 -6.34
C SER A 291 20.31 -7.98 -5.37
N LEU A 292 19.31 -7.17 -4.97
CA LEU A 292 18.21 -7.56 -4.10
C LEU A 292 16.91 -6.96 -4.61
N MET A 293 15.80 -7.72 -4.49
CA MET A 293 14.50 -7.20 -4.91
C MET A 293 13.38 -7.70 -4.02
N SER A 294 12.61 -6.79 -3.45
CA SER A 294 11.45 -7.12 -2.64
C SER A 294 10.18 -7.20 -3.46
N VAL A 295 9.31 -8.15 -3.12
CA VAL A 295 7.98 -8.34 -3.72
C VAL A 295 6.95 -8.67 -2.65
N SER A 296 5.68 -8.36 -2.92
CA SER A 296 4.57 -8.60 -1.98
C SER A 296 3.40 -9.31 -2.63
N GLY A 297 2.95 -10.40 -2.02
CA GLY A 297 1.91 -11.25 -2.60
C GLY A 297 0.57 -10.54 -2.82
N HIS A 298 0.13 -9.74 -1.84
CA HIS A 298 -1.17 -9.06 -1.91
C HIS A 298 -1.27 -7.96 -2.96
N LYS A 299 -0.21 -7.66 -3.69
CA LYS A 299 -0.22 -6.72 -4.82
C LYS A 299 -0.45 -7.43 -6.16
N ILE A 300 -0.41 -8.75 -6.16
CA ILE A 300 -0.65 -9.61 -7.33
C ILE A 300 -1.75 -10.65 -7.07
N TYR A 301 -2.74 -10.29 -6.26
CA TYR A 301 -3.91 -11.13 -5.96
C TYR A 301 -3.62 -12.42 -5.20
N ALA A 302 -2.48 -12.49 -4.49
CA ALA A 302 -2.18 -13.50 -3.48
C ALA A 302 -2.69 -13.05 -2.10
N PRO A 303 -2.66 -13.92 -1.07
CA PRO A 303 -3.07 -13.53 0.28
C PRO A 303 -2.18 -12.42 0.85
N LYS A 304 -2.72 -11.67 1.81
CA LYS A 304 -1.93 -10.81 2.71
C LYS A 304 -1.08 -11.68 3.61
N GLY A 305 0.01 -11.13 4.17
CA GLY A 305 0.85 -11.89 5.10
C GLY A 305 1.89 -12.77 4.41
N ILE A 306 2.21 -12.50 3.15
CA ILE A 306 3.30 -13.15 2.39
C ILE A 306 3.99 -12.15 1.46
N GLY A 307 5.31 -12.25 1.39
CA GLY A 307 6.19 -11.57 0.45
C GLY A 307 7.42 -12.40 0.16
N ALA A 308 8.33 -11.87 -0.62
CA ALA A 308 9.63 -12.49 -0.85
C ALA A 308 10.70 -11.43 -1.11
N LEU A 309 11.93 -11.81 -0.81
CA LEU A 309 13.14 -11.09 -1.18
C LEU A 309 13.95 -11.97 -2.14
N TYR A 310 14.19 -11.47 -3.34
CA TYR A 310 15.24 -11.99 -4.21
C TYR A 310 16.59 -11.50 -3.71
N ILE A 311 17.57 -12.38 -3.63
CA ILE A 311 18.96 -12.07 -3.29
C ILE A 311 19.84 -12.79 -4.31
N ASP A 312 20.55 -12.04 -5.13
CA ASP A 312 21.51 -12.60 -6.07
C ASP A 312 22.61 -13.38 -5.32
N ASP A 313 23.04 -14.50 -5.87
CA ASP A 313 24.03 -15.42 -5.26
C ASP A 313 25.35 -14.75 -4.89
N MET A 314 25.70 -13.64 -5.53
CA MET A 314 26.89 -12.85 -5.20
C MET A 314 26.78 -12.14 -3.85
N TYR A 315 25.56 -12.02 -3.29
CA TYR A 315 25.29 -11.24 -2.09
C TYR A 315 24.78 -12.12 -0.95
N SER A 316 25.01 -11.66 0.26
CA SER A 316 24.47 -12.24 1.47
C SER A 316 23.91 -11.15 2.36
N VAL A 317 22.94 -11.48 3.19
CA VAL A 317 22.33 -10.58 4.17
C VAL A 317 22.51 -11.12 5.58
N VAL A 318 22.67 -10.22 6.55
CA VAL A 318 22.57 -10.59 7.97
C VAL A 318 21.08 -10.82 8.27
N PRO A 319 20.69 -11.99 8.82
CA PRO A 319 19.30 -12.24 9.18
C PRO A 319 18.79 -11.23 10.21
N LEU A 320 17.54 -10.77 10.06
CA LEU A 320 16.87 -9.96 11.08
C LEU A 320 16.09 -10.81 12.08
N ILE A 321 15.62 -11.97 11.64
CA ILE A 321 14.89 -12.93 12.49
C ILE A 321 15.78 -14.17 12.65
N HIS A 322 16.26 -14.38 13.87
CA HIS A 322 17.13 -15.50 14.23
C HIS A 322 16.31 -16.67 14.79
N GLY A 323 16.76 -17.92 14.56
CA GLY A 323 16.06 -19.11 15.05
C GLY A 323 16.51 -20.40 14.34
N GLY A 324 15.55 -21.20 13.86
CA GLY A 324 15.75 -22.55 13.37
C GLY A 324 16.38 -22.70 11.96
N GLY A 325 16.88 -21.64 11.36
CA GLY A 325 17.64 -21.70 10.11
C GLY A 325 16.81 -21.89 8.84
N GLN A 326 15.50 -21.68 8.89
CA GLN A 326 14.65 -21.72 7.71
C GLN A 326 15.11 -20.69 6.66
N GLU A 327 14.57 -20.78 5.45
CA GLU A 327 14.92 -19.90 4.33
C GLU A 327 16.45 -19.75 4.14
N PHE A 328 17.16 -20.89 4.15
CA PHE A 328 18.60 -20.97 3.96
C PHE A 328 19.43 -20.15 4.99
N ASN A 329 19.00 -20.10 6.25
CA ASN A 329 19.55 -19.29 7.33
C ASN A 329 19.45 -17.77 7.13
N ARG A 330 18.61 -17.32 6.22
CA ARG A 330 18.40 -15.88 5.93
C ARG A 330 17.16 -15.31 6.63
N ARG A 331 16.18 -16.18 6.99
CA ARG A 331 14.96 -15.78 7.69
C ARG A 331 14.37 -16.97 8.45
N SER A 332 14.46 -16.96 9.77
CA SER A 332 13.99 -18.04 10.61
C SER A 332 12.48 -17.94 10.92
N GLY A 333 11.90 -19.08 11.32
CA GLY A 333 10.49 -19.25 11.67
C GLY A 333 9.80 -20.22 10.72
N THR A 334 8.93 -21.08 11.27
CA THR A 334 8.18 -22.07 10.48
C THR A 334 7.46 -21.39 9.32
N GLU A 335 7.62 -21.95 8.15
CA GLU A 335 7.15 -21.39 6.88
C GLU A 335 5.61 -21.41 6.82
N ASN A 336 5.02 -20.33 6.33
CA ASN A 336 3.58 -20.21 6.09
C ASN A 336 3.20 -20.93 4.78
N VAL A 337 3.13 -22.26 4.84
CA VAL A 337 2.99 -23.15 3.68
C VAL A 337 1.82 -22.73 2.79
N GLY A 338 0.64 -22.49 3.37
CA GLY A 338 -0.56 -22.15 2.61
C GLY A 338 -0.44 -20.85 1.83
N HIS A 339 0.13 -19.81 2.44
CA HIS A 339 0.32 -18.51 1.80
C HIS A 339 1.43 -18.58 0.75
N ILE A 340 2.48 -19.36 1.00
CA ILE A 340 3.58 -19.58 0.05
C ILE A 340 3.07 -20.25 -1.23
N ILE A 341 2.28 -21.32 -1.10
CA ILE A 341 1.69 -22.02 -2.26
C ILE A 341 0.78 -21.08 -3.06
N ALA A 342 -0.07 -20.34 -2.35
CA ALA A 342 -0.97 -19.37 -2.98
C ALA A 342 -0.19 -18.25 -3.70
N PHE A 343 0.92 -17.79 -3.13
CA PHE A 343 1.77 -16.78 -3.76
C PHE A 343 2.46 -17.31 -5.03
N GLY A 344 2.99 -18.53 -5.02
CA GLY A 344 3.54 -19.17 -6.21
C GLY A 344 2.51 -19.25 -7.34
N LYS A 345 1.27 -19.69 -7.00
CA LYS A 345 0.18 -19.73 -7.97
C LYS A 345 -0.16 -18.35 -8.54
N ALA A 346 -0.24 -17.33 -7.71
CA ALA A 346 -0.50 -15.96 -8.15
C ALA A 346 0.62 -15.44 -9.07
N ALA A 347 1.89 -15.74 -8.74
CA ALA A 347 3.04 -15.38 -9.57
C ALA A 347 2.98 -16.03 -10.95
N THR A 348 2.61 -17.31 -11.03
CA THR A 348 2.42 -18.04 -12.29
C THR A 348 1.34 -17.39 -13.16
N LEU A 349 0.21 -17.01 -12.57
CA LEU A 349 -0.89 -16.34 -13.28
C LEU A 349 -0.46 -14.95 -13.76
N ALA A 350 0.12 -14.15 -12.89
CA ALA A 350 0.58 -12.81 -13.22
C ALA A 350 1.59 -12.83 -14.38
N ARG A 351 2.59 -13.74 -14.35
CA ARG A 351 3.54 -13.93 -15.44
C ARG A 351 2.86 -14.26 -16.77
N LYS A 352 1.86 -15.15 -16.74
CA LYS A 352 1.13 -15.56 -17.95
C LYS A 352 0.34 -14.43 -18.59
N GLU A 353 -0.20 -13.54 -17.76
CA GLU A 353 -1.17 -12.54 -18.17
C GLU A 353 -0.57 -11.13 -18.31
N ILE A 354 0.70 -10.93 -17.93
CA ILE A 354 1.33 -9.61 -17.85
C ILE A 354 1.12 -8.74 -19.09
N GLN A 355 1.30 -9.29 -20.29
CA GLN A 355 1.17 -8.53 -21.54
C GLN A 355 -0.28 -8.18 -21.88
N SER A 356 -1.19 -9.12 -21.69
CA SER A 356 -2.62 -8.91 -21.96
C SER A 356 -3.23 -7.92 -20.96
N GLU A 357 -2.89 -8.05 -19.67
CA GLU A 357 -3.35 -7.12 -18.64
C GLU A 357 -2.74 -5.74 -18.78
N TYR A 358 -1.46 -5.64 -19.11
CA TYR A 358 -0.84 -4.35 -19.38
C TYR A 358 -1.58 -3.59 -20.48
N LYS A 359 -1.90 -4.27 -21.58
CA LYS A 359 -2.66 -3.68 -22.69
C LYS A 359 -4.09 -3.27 -22.26
N ARG A 360 -4.83 -4.20 -21.63
CA ARG A 360 -6.21 -3.96 -21.18
C ARG A 360 -6.29 -2.77 -20.22
N ILE A 361 -5.41 -2.72 -19.23
CA ILE A 361 -5.40 -1.63 -18.25
C ILE A 361 -4.93 -0.32 -18.88
N THR A 362 -4.04 -0.36 -19.88
CA THR A 362 -3.68 0.84 -20.66
C THR A 362 -4.91 1.43 -21.35
N GLU A 363 -5.69 0.61 -22.02
CA GLU A 363 -6.93 1.04 -22.70
C GLU A 363 -7.95 1.62 -21.70
N LEU A 364 -8.08 1.01 -20.52
CA LEU A 364 -8.97 1.48 -19.46
C LEU A 364 -8.51 2.81 -18.87
N ARG A 365 -7.20 2.96 -18.57
CA ARG A 365 -6.60 4.20 -18.10
C ARG A 365 -6.78 5.34 -19.11
N ASP A 366 -6.55 5.06 -20.38
CA ASP A 366 -6.68 6.06 -21.43
C ASP A 366 -8.15 6.48 -21.63
N TYR A 367 -9.09 5.54 -21.43
CA TYR A 367 -10.52 5.85 -21.36
C TYR A 367 -10.83 6.75 -20.15
N PHE A 368 -10.31 6.43 -18.96
CA PHE A 368 -10.46 7.24 -17.76
C PHE A 368 -9.94 8.67 -17.98
N ILE A 369 -8.75 8.83 -18.57
CA ILE A 369 -8.15 10.14 -18.86
C ILE A 369 -9.01 10.94 -19.82
N ARG A 370 -9.62 10.31 -20.83
CA ARG A 370 -10.55 11.03 -21.74
C ARG A 370 -11.78 11.54 -20.99
N GLN A 371 -12.41 10.69 -20.15
CA GLN A 371 -13.54 11.11 -19.34
C GLN A 371 -13.17 12.24 -18.37
N LEU A 372 -11.98 12.14 -17.76
CA LEU A 372 -11.47 13.18 -16.86
C LEU A 372 -11.29 14.53 -17.57
N LYS A 373 -10.68 14.53 -18.77
CA LYS A 373 -10.49 15.75 -19.58
C LYS A 373 -11.80 16.37 -20.01
N GLU A 374 -12.79 15.55 -20.35
CA GLU A 374 -14.08 16.01 -20.84
C GLU A 374 -14.97 16.58 -19.71
N LYS A 375 -14.98 15.91 -18.53
CA LYS A 375 -15.97 16.17 -17.48
C LYS A 375 -15.44 16.93 -16.26
N VAL A 376 -14.12 17.01 -16.07
CA VAL A 376 -13.50 17.62 -14.89
C VAL A 376 -12.43 18.62 -15.29
N PRO A 377 -12.82 19.85 -15.70
CA PRO A 377 -11.85 20.85 -16.12
C PRO A 377 -10.93 21.30 -14.96
N GLY A 378 -9.69 21.66 -15.29
CA GLY A 378 -8.71 22.17 -14.34
C GLY A 378 -8.01 21.10 -13.49
N HIS A 379 -8.32 19.81 -13.67
CA HIS A 379 -7.56 18.73 -13.02
C HIS A 379 -6.10 18.73 -13.51
N ILE A 380 -5.21 18.19 -12.67
CA ILE A 380 -3.84 17.86 -13.06
C ILE A 380 -3.59 16.37 -12.85
N ILE A 381 -2.69 15.79 -13.66
CA ILE A 381 -2.20 14.43 -13.44
C ILE A 381 -0.79 14.55 -12.86
N ASN A 382 -0.60 14.05 -11.65
CA ASN A 382 0.66 14.16 -10.93
C ASN A 382 1.69 13.16 -11.46
N GLY A 383 2.89 13.64 -11.79
CA GLY A 383 3.99 12.92 -12.41
C GLY A 383 3.83 12.67 -13.91
N SER A 384 4.87 12.12 -14.56
CA SER A 384 4.91 11.88 -16.00
C SER A 384 3.76 10.98 -16.47
N ILE A 385 3.14 11.31 -17.58
CA ILE A 385 2.14 10.46 -18.23
C ILE A 385 2.77 9.33 -19.07
N HIS A 386 4.01 9.50 -19.49
CA HIS A 386 4.71 8.58 -20.40
C HIS A 386 5.46 7.47 -19.64
N ASN A 387 6.19 7.83 -18.58
CA ASN A 387 6.98 6.89 -17.77
C ASN A 387 6.15 6.39 -16.58
N ARG A 388 5.00 5.79 -16.87
CA ARG A 388 4.02 5.39 -15.86
C ARG A 388 3.46 4.00 -16.14
N VAL A 389 3.28 3.23 -15.06
CA VAL A 389 2.48 2.01 -15.16
C VAL A 389 1.01 2.33 -15.47
N PRO A 390 0.34 1.51 -16.28
CA PRO A 390 -1.04 1.83 -16.67
C PRO A 390 -2.04 1.70 -15.52
N HIS A 391 -1.75 0.90 -14.51
CA HIS A 391 -2.68 0.61 -13.41
C HIS A 391 -2.72 1.69 -12.31
N ASN A 392 -2.13 2.87 -12.52
CA ASN A 392 -2.11 3.96 -11.54
C ASN A 392 -2.30 5.32 -12.20
N LEU A 393 -3.18 6.13 -11.62
CA LEU A 393 -3.31 7.56 -11.87
C LEU A 393 -3.43 8.29 -10.54
N ASN A 394 -2.60 9.33 -10.36
CA ASN A 394 -2.78 10.28 -9.28
C ASN A 394 -3.26 11.60 -9.88
N VAL A 395 -4.43 12.07 -9.42
CA VAL A 395 -5.13 13.22 -9.98
C VAL A 395 -5.29 14.29 -8.92
N GLY A 396 -4.91 15.51 -9.24
CA GLY A 396 -5.14 16.71 -8.43
C GLY A 396 -6.38 17.47 -8.90
N PHE A 397 -7.25 17.80 -7.95
CA PHE A 397 -8.51 18.52 -8.16
C PHE A 397 -8.41 19.91 -7.56
N PRO A 398 -8.54 21.00 -8.35
CA PRO A 398 -8.32 22.37 -7.87
C PRO A 398 -9.43 22.80 -6.89
N GLY A 399 -9.02 23.38 -5.76
CA GLY A 399 -9.91 23.90 -4.74
C GLY A 399 -10.68 22.82 -3.95
N ILE A 400 -10.25 21.56 -4.01
CA ILE A 400 -10.91 20.42 -3.37
C ILE A 400 -10.08 19.92 -2.20
N ASP A 401 -10.73 19.61 -1.07
CA ASP A 401 -10.12 18.85 0.02
C ASP A 401 -10.13 17.34 -0.30
N SER A 402 -8.95 16.70 -0.25
CA SER A 402 -8.80 15.27 -0.55
C SER A 402 -9.65 14.36 0.33
N GLY A 403 -9.76 14.69 1.62
CA GLY A 403 -10.52 13.91 2.60
C GLY A 403 -12.02 13.97 2.32
N THR A 404 -12.52 15.17 2.03
CA THR A 404 -13.92 15.40 1.66
C THR A 404 -14.31 14.66 0.38
N LEU A 405 -13.43 14.73 -0.65
CA LEU A 405 -13.67 14.01 -1.91
C LEU A 405 -13.64 12.49 -1.70
N LEU A 406 -12.68 11.98 -0.93
CA LEU A 406 -12.59 10.56 -0.58
C LEU A 406 -13.87 10.03 0.08
N ILE A 407 -14.38 10.77 1.09
CA ILE A 407 -15.59 10.38 1.81
C ILE A 407 -16.81 10.44 0.88
N SER A 408 -16.89 11.46 0.03
CA SER A 408 -17.99 11.61 -0.94
C SER A 408 -18.03 10.47 -1.93
N LEU A 409 -16.87 10.07 -2.45
CA LEU A 409 -16.74 8.90 -3.34
C LEU A 409 -17.11 7.60 -2.63
N ASN A 410 -16.69 7.41 -1.38
CA ASN A 410 -17.09 6.23 -0.59
C ASN A 410 -18.60 6.12 -0.41
N LYS A 411 -19.31 7.25 -0.25
CA LYS A 411 -20.78 7.25 -0.12
C LYS A 411 -21.49 6.66 -1.33
N ILE A 412 -20.94 6.87 -2.52
CA ILE A 412 -21.47 6.32 -3.76
C ILE A 412 -20.88 4.95 -4.13
N GLY A 413 -20.14 4.30 -3.22
CA GLY A 413 -19.54 2.98 -3.46
C GLY A 413 -18.25 2.99 -4.27
N VAL A 414 -17.60 4.15 -4.49
CA VAL A 414 -16.32 4.24 -5.20
C VAL A 414 -15.17 4.33 -4.21
N TYR A 415 -14.35 3.29 -4.16
CA TYR A 415 -13.24 3.15 -3.23
C TYR A 415 -11.91 3.54 -3.90
N VAL A 416 -11.29 4.61 -3.41
CA VAL A 416 -10.04 5.20 -3.89
C VAL A 416 -9.10 5.49 -2.72
N ALA A 417 -7.89 6.01 -2.97
CA ALA A 417 -6.99 6.48 -1.92
C ALA A 417 -6.60 7.94 -2.10
N SER A 418 -6.49 8.68 -1.02
CA SER A 418 -5.70 9.91 -0.96
C SER A 418 -4.25 9.51 -0.66
N GLY A 419 -3.26 10.03 -1.38
CA GLY A 419 -1.86 9.58 -1.46
C GLY A 419 -1.20 8.92 -0.24
N SER A 420 -1.56 9.25 0.99
CA SER A 420 -0.95 8.73 2.22
C SER A 420 -1.78 7.68 2.94
N SER A 421 -2.27 6.64 2.26
CA SER A 421 -3.04 5.54 2.91
C SER A 421 -2.31 4.87 4.09
N CYS A 422 -0.98 5.02 4.21
CA CYS A 422 -0.17 4.47 5.31
C CYS A 422 -0.08 5.39 6.54
N SER A 423 -0.46 6.66 6.42
CA SER A 423 -0.51 7.63 7.52
C SER A 423 -1.96 7.93 7.93
N ALA A 424 -2.76 6.89 8.12
CA ALA A 424 -4.13 7.02 8.59
C ALA A 424 -4.16 7.84 9.89
N GLY A 425 -4.52 9.13 9.80
CA GLY A 425 -4.65 10.03 10.94
C GLY A 425 -3.79 11.30 10.90
N SER A 426 -2.92 11.52 9.91
CA SER A 426 -2.20 12.79 9.77
C SER A 426 -2.86 13.69 8.71
N LYS A 427 -2.98 15.00 9.04
CA LYS A 427 -3.39 16.08 8.11
C LYS A 427 -2.34 16.34 7.02
N GLU A 428 -1.21 15.68 7.07
CA GLU A 428 -0.11 15.99 6.19
C GLU A 428 -0.41 15.49 4.77
N SER A 429 -0.33 16.43 3.84
CA SER A 429 -0.36 16.18 2.40
C SER A 429 0.75 15.18 2.04
N SER A 430 0.50 14.35 1.02
CA SER A 430 1.49 13.35 0.58
C SER A 430 2.87 13.98 0.37
N ARG A 431 3.87 13.43 1.05
CA ARG A 431 5.27 13.80 0.86
C ARG A 431 5.71 13.67 -0.60
N ILE A 432 5.19 12.64 -1.29
CA ILE A 432 5.51 12.37 -2.69
C ILE A 432 4.96 13.49 -3.58
N ILE A 433 3.72 13.92 -3.35
CA ILE A 433 3.09 14.99 -4.12
C ILE A 433 3.80 16.34 -3.86
N LYS A 434 4.21 16.59 -2.61
CA LYS A 434 5.03 17.77 -2.28
C LYS A 434 6.40 17.75 -2.98
N ALA A 435 7.03 16.58 -3.07
CA ALA A 435 8.31 16.41 -3.77
C ALA A 435 8.22 16.72 -5.28
N LEU A 436 7.03 16.62 -5.89
CA LEU A 436 6.78 17.08 -7.27
C LEU A 436 6.58 18.59 -7.40
N GLY A 437 6.61 19.35 -6.31
CA GLY A 437 6.32 20.80 -6.32
C GLY A 437 4.83 21.13 -6.50
N VAL A 438 3.93 20.18 -6.32
CA VAL A 438 2.48 20.42 -6.43
C VAL A 438 1.99 21.16 -5.19
N ASP A 439 1.23 22.24 -5.41
CA ASP A 439 0.56 22.98 -4.35
C ASP A 439 -0.58 22.12 -3.75
N THR A 440 -0.27 21.46 -2.66
CA THR A 440 -1.20 20.54 -1.97
C THR A 440 -2.24 21.26 -1.12
N ASP A 441 -2.11 22.56 -0.91
CA ASP A 441 -3.12 23.38 -0.24
C ASP A 441 -4.24 23.78 -1.25
N TYR A 442 -3.89 23.87 -2.53
CA TYR A 442 -4.84 24.17 -3.59
C TYR A 442 -5.39 22.90 -4.27
N TYR A 443 -4.54 21.87 -4.51
CA TYR A 443 -4.96 20.64 -5.15
C TYR A 443 -5.18 19.51 -4.17
N GLY A 444 -6.44 19.10 -4.00
CA GLY A 444 -6.75 17.83 -3.34
C GLY A 444 -6.43 16.66 -4.27
N THR A 445 -5.64 15.70 -3.80
CA THR A 445 -5.13 14.61 -4.64
C THR A 445 -5.79 13.28 -4.33
N ILE A 446 -6.23 12.56 -5.35
CA ILE A 446 -6.77 11.20 -5.27
C ILE A 446 -5.96 10.28 -6.18
N ARG A 447 -5.59 9.13 -5.65
CA ARG A 447 -5.01 8.03 -6.41
C ARG A 447 -6.10 7.05 -6.83
N PHE A 448 -6.21 6.84 -8.13
CA PHE A 448 -7.01 5.78 -8.74
C PHE A 448 -6.07 4.66 -9.18
N SER A 449 -6.33 3.43 -8.74
CA SER A 449 -5.53 2.29 -9.17
C SER A 449 -6.40 1.13 -9.63
N PHE A 450 -6.13 0.69 -10.86
CA PHE A 450 -6.94 -0.26 -11.62
C PHE A 450 -6.43 -1.69 -11.42
N GLY A 451 -7.35 -2.66 -11.53
CA GLY A 451 -7.05 -4.07 -11.39
C GLY A 451 -7.88 -4.97 -12.30
N LEU A 452 -7.80 -6.29 -12.07
CA LEU A 452 -8.38 -7.32 -12.94
C LEU A 452 -9.89 -7.15 -13.21
N ASN A 453 -10.64 -6.72 -12.20
CA ASN A 453 -12.11 -6.64 -12.30
C ASN A 453 -12.62 -5.29 -12.78
N ASN A 454 -11.73 -4.29 -12.96
CA ASN A 454 -12.19 -3.00 -13.42
C ASN A 454 -12.51 -2.99 -14.90
N SER A 455 -13.60 -2.30 -15.23
CA SER A 455 -14.16 -2.19 -16.57
C SER A 455 -14.45 -0.73 -16.96
N LYS A 456 -14.87 -0.49 -18.20
CA LYS A 456 -15.31 0.84 -18.65
C LYS A 456 -16.57 1.30 -17.93
N GLU A 457 -17.45 0.38 -17.59
CA GLU A 457 -18.68 0.65 -16.85
C GLU A 457 -18.38 1.17 -15.43
N ASP A 458 -17.27 0.75 -14.80
CA ASP A 458 -16.81 1.32 -13.51
C ASP A 458 -16.37 2.77 -13.67
N VAL A 459 -15.68 3.06 -14.77
CA VAL A 459 -15.27 4.44 -15.11
C VAL A 459 -16.50 5.30 -15.39
N ASP A 460 -17.45 4.79 -16.20
CA ASP A 460 -18.69 5.50 -16.51
C ASP A 460 -19.50 5.81 -15.25
N TYR A 461 -19.59 4.84 -14.33
CA TYR A 461 -20.25 5.03 -13.05
C TYR A 461 -19.60 6.15 -12.23
N LEU A 462 -18.28 6.15 -12.08
CA LEU A 462 -17.58 7.25 -11.41
C LEU A 462 -17.89 8.59 -12.06
N PHE A 463 -17.72 8.71 -13.37
CA PHE A 463 -17.89 9.97 -14.09
C PHE A 463 -19.36 10.40 -14.32
N LYS A 464 -20.32 9.58 -13.94
CA LYS A 464 -21.72 9.98 -13.79
C LYS A 464 -21.92 10.93 -12.61
N TYR A 465 -21.20 10.70 -11.51
CA TYR A 465 -21.40 11.43 -10.25
C TYR A 465 -20.26 12.38 -9.88
N LEU A 466 -19.02 12.10 -10.31
CA LEU A 466 -17.84 12.89 -9.91
C LEU A 466 -17.96 14.40 -10.19
N PRO A 467 -18.48 14.86 -11.36
CA PRO A 467 -18.62 16.29 -11.63
C PRO A 467 -19.53 16.97 -10.59
N GLU A 468 -20.69 16.39 -10.29
CA GLU A 468 -21.64 16.93 -9.30
C GLU A 468 -21.04 16.93 -7.89
N ILE A 469 -20.30 15.87 -7.52
CA ILE A 469 -19.58 15.81 -6.23
C ILE A 469 -18.61 17.00 -6.13
N ILE A 470 -17.83 17.26 -7.18
CA ILE A 470 -16.84 18.35 -7.20
C ILE A 470 -17.54 19.72 -7.08
N GLU A 471 -18.64 19.95 -7.79
CA GLU A 471 -19.41 21.19 -7.67
C GLU A 471 -19.94 21.40 -6.26
N GLN A 472 -20.58 20.39 -5.68
CA GLN A 472 -21.11 20.49 -4.32
C GLN A 472 -20.02 20.74 -3.25
N ILE A 473 -18.82 20.19 -3.44
CA ILE A 473 -17.70 20.45 -2.51
C ILE A 473 -17.19 21.89 -2.66
N LYS A 474 -17.19 22.46 -3.87
CA LYS A 474 -16.73 23.84 -4.12
C LYS A 474 -17.71 24.88 -3.60
N ASP A 475 -19.00 24.59 -3.65
CA ASP A 475 -20.08 25.51 -3.24
C ASP A 475 -20.24 25.57 -1.71
N ASN A 476 -19.60 24.66 -0.97
CA ASN A 476 -19.62 24.58 0.50
C ASN A 476 -18.29 25.03 1.13
#